data_b1801054a7c5cd2bff09416462289b27
#
_entry.id   b1801054a7c5cd2bff09416462289b27
#
_cell.length_a   1.000
_cell.length_b   1.000
_cell.length_c   1.000
_cell.angle_alpha   90.00
_cell.angle_beta   90.00
_cell.angle_gamma   90.00
#
_symmetry.space_group_name_H-M   'P 1'
#
loop_
_entity.id
_entity.type
_entity.pdbx_description
1 polymer ?
#
loop_
_entity_poly.entity_id
_entity_poly.type
_entity_poly.pdbx_seq_one_letter_code
_entity_poly.pdbx_strand_id
1 'polypeptide(L)'
;MIKKATGENDPFVRMTFYDELSDLLAKGYLQPPTGKNMLWTFVAGRRDHYPYDDLVTFDTTKQVKLGYYMNLQFTSTGAHLAPAEGPWKMEANYRYVNTRGPLTFSVVNAGNLREFVMEMSANARMMWDMKAYNTDSFLIDFCTQYFGKEHAAEAAKLYHDYYLSLIHISEPT
;
A
#
# COMPACT_ATOMS: atom_id res chain seq x y z
N MET A 1 7.19 1.17 28.78
CA MET A 1 8.06 0.05 28.39
C MET A 1 9.09 0.46 27.35
N ILE A 2 8.70 1.00 26.16
CA ILE A 2 9.60 1.37 25.06
C ILE A 2 10.66 2.40 25.51
N LYS A 3 10.26 3.51 26.14
CA LYS A 3 11.20 4.49 26.70
C LYS A 3 12.27 3.90 27.60
N LYS A 4 11.89 2.90 28.41
CA LYS A 4 12.84 2.21 29.30
C LYS A 4 13.81 1.33 28.51
N ALA A 5 13.36 0.72 27.42
CA ALA A 5 14.18 -0.16 26.60
C ALA A 5 15.15 0.60 25.70
N THR A 6 14.74 1.76 25.17
CA THR A 6 15.55 2.57 24.24
C THR A 6 16.43 3.60 24.95
N GLY A 7 16.10 3.96 26.18
CA GLY A 7 16.74 5.09 26.89
C GLY A 7 16.31 6.48 26.37
N GLU A 8 15.44 6.54 25.37
CA GLU A 8 14.97 7.78 24.75
C GLU A 8 13.70 8.30 25.41
N ASN A 9 13.59 9.61 25.61
CA ASN A 9 12.41 10.24 26.17
C ASN A 9 11.20 10.22 25.20
N ASP A 10 11.47 10.31 23.90
CA ASP A 10 10.45 10.34 22.84
C ASP A 10 10.89 9.47 21.65
N PRO A 11 10.93 8.13 21.81
CA PRO A 11 11.39 7.22 20.77
C PRO A 11 10.43 7.22 19.59
N PHE A 12 10.98 7.01 18.39
CA PHE A 12 10.17 6.73 17.23
C PHE A 12 9.53 5.34 17.36
N VAL A 13 8.21 5.28 17.24
CA VAL A 13 7.44 4.02 17.37
C VAL A 13 6.52 3.85 16.17
N ARG A 14 6.65 2.72 15.51
CA ARG A 14 5.72 2.27 14.47
C ARG A 14 4.72 1.28 15.05
N MET A 15 3.47 1.48 14.73
CA MET A 15 2.38 0.53 14.99
C MET A 15 1.73 0.15 13.66
N THR A 16 1.47 -1.12 13.44
CA THR A 16 0.78 -1.62 12.25
C THR A 16 -0.56 -2.21 12.68
N PHE A 17 -1.63 -1.69 12.12
CA PHE A 17 -2.99 -2.15 12.39
C PHE A 17 -3.37 -3.21 11.36
N TYR A 18 -2.92 -4.43 11.61
CA TYR A 18 -3.17 -5.55 10.72
C TYR A 18 -4.38 -6.34 11.22
N ASP A 19 -5.33 -6.61 10.30
CA ASP A 19 -6.43 -7.52 10.53
C ASP A 19 -7.31 -7.15 11.75
N GLU A 20 -7.29 -7.95 12.80
CA GLU A 20 -8.09 -7.76 14.01
C GLU A 20 -7.80 -6.43 14.70
N LEU A 21 -6.58 -5.93 14.60
CA LEU A 21 -6.21 -4.62 15.15
C LEU A 21 -6.89 -3.45 14.41
N SER A 22 -7.11 -3.59 13.09
CA SER A 22 -7.87 -2.63 12.31
C SER A 22 -9.30 -2.51 12.82
N ASP A 23 -9.97 -3.64 13.01
CA ASP A 23 -11.32 -3.70 13.56
C ASP A 23 -11.42 -3.09 14.95
N LEU A 24 -10.47 -3.42 15.82
CA LEU A 24 -10.44 -2.89 17.19
C LEU A 24 -10.21 -1.38 17.21
N LEU A 25 -9.39 -0.87 16.29
CA LEU A 25 -9.13 0.56 16.15
C LEU A 25 -10.39 1.27 15.62
N ALA A 26 -11.02 0.76 14.55
CA ALA A 26 -12.23 1.33 13.97
C ALA A 26 -13.40 1.40 14.97
N LYS A 27 -13.54 0.36 15.82
CA LYS A 27 -14.56 0.29 16.86
C LYS A 27 -14.23 1.09 18.13
N GLY A 28 -13.04 1.72 18.20
CA GLY A 28 -12.60 2.51 19.35
C GLY A 28 -12.14 1.69 20.56
N TYR A 29 -12.03 0.38 20.45
CA TYR A 29 -11.54 -0.49 21.53
C TYR A 29 -10.03 -0.41 21.71
N LEU A 30 -9.31 -0.09 20.63
CA LEU A 30 -7.88 0.15 20.64
C LEU A 30 -7.62 1.66 20.61
N GLN A 31 -6.88 2.16 21.61
CA GLN A 31 -6.49 3.56 21.71
C GLN A 31 -4.96 3.69 21.70
N PRO A 32 -4.32 3.65 20.53
CA PRO A 32 -2.88 3.73 20.45
C PRO A 32 -2.38 5.12 20.85
N PRO A 33 -1.14 5.22 21.35
CA PRO A 33 -0.55 6.52 21.66
C PRO A 33 -0.40 7.38 20.40
N THR A 34 -0.50 8.69 20.58
CA THR A 34 -0.30 9.70 19.55
C THR A 34 0.95 10.52 19.84
N GLY A 35 1.46 11.23 18.85
CA GLY A 35 2.62 12.11 18.95
C GLY A 35 3.41 12.18 17.63
N LYS A 36 4.26 13.19 17.52
CA LYS A 36 5.06 13.45 16.30
C LYS A 36 6.00 12.30 15.89
N ASN A 37 6.40 11.45 16.86
CA ASN A 37 7.26 10.28 16.65
C ASN A 37 6.48 8.97 16.58
N MET A 38 5.15 9.05 16.52
CA MET A 38 4.29 7.88 16.29
C MET A 38 3.99 7.75 14.80
N LEU A 39 4.22 6.56 14.26
CA LEU A 39 3.85 6.18 12.89
C LEU A 39 2.74 5.11 12.97
N TRP A 40 1.58 5.45 12.49
CA TRP A 40 0.45 4.55 12.37
C TRP A 40 0.39 4.00 10.96
N THR A 41 0.62 2.70 10.81
CA THR A 41 0.61 2.01 9.52
C THR A 41 -0.71 1.27 9.36
N PHE A 42 -1.56 1.78 8.50
CA PHE A 42 -2.81 1.16 8.09
C PHE A 42 -2.56 0.13 7.01
N VAL A 43 -3.47 -0.80 6.81
CA VAL A 43 -3.30 -1.92 5.88
C VAL A 43 -4.37 -1.87 4.79
N ALA A 44 -4.02 -2.27 3.58
CA ALA A 44 -5.01 -2.52 2.53
C ALA A 44 -5.89 -3.71 2.90
N GLY A 45 -7.17 -3.60 2.58
CA GLY A 45 -8.15 -4.66 2.81
C GLY A 45 -7.75 -5.97 2.12
N ARG A 46 -8.12 -7.10 2.72
CA ARG A 46 -7.65 -8.42 2.29
C ARG A 46 -8.10 -8.84 0.90
N ARG A 47 -9.33 -8.52 0.52
CA ARG A 47 -9.93 -9.04 -0.73
C ARG A 47 -9.81 -8.08 -1.88
N ASP A 48 -10.18 -6.85 -1.61
CA ASP A 48 -10.27 -5.80 -2.62
C ASP A 48 -9.08 -4.84 -2.60
N HIS A 49 -8.20 -4.99 -1.58
CA HIS A 49 -7.03 -4.14 -1.39
C HIS A 49 -7.35 -2.65 -1.26
N TYR A 50 -8.54 -2.32 -0.75
CA TYR A 50 -8.91 -0.96 -0.37
C TYR A 50 -8.68 -0.71 1.12
N PRO A 51 -8.68 0.56 1.56
CA PRO A 51 -8.51 0.87 2.97
C PRO A 51 -9.62 0.26 3.84
N TYR A 52 -9.24 -0.21 5.02
CA TYR A 52 -10.19 -0.64 6.05
C TYR A 52 -10.88 0.53 6.74
N ASP A 53 -11.93 0.23 7.50
CA ASP A 53 -12.73 1.19 8.24
C ASP A 53 -11.90 2.02 9.22
N ASP A 54 -10.81 1.49 9.77
CA ASP A 54 -9.92 2.21 10.67
C ASP A 54 -9.27 3.45 10.01
N LEU A 55 -8.91 3.35 8.75
CA LEU A 55 -8.42 4.50 7.98
C LEU A 55 -9.58 5.40 7.51
N VAL A 56 -10.70 4.81 7.13
CA VAL A 56 -11.89 5.55 6.70
C VAL A 56 -12.42 6.44 7.83
N THR A 57 -12.46 5.91 9.05
CA THR A 57 -12.93 6.62 10.25
C THR A 57 -11.82 7.36 11.01
N PHE A 58 -10.58 7.32 10.51
CA PHE A 58 -9.44 7.94 11.18
C PHE A 58 -9.66 9.43 11.48
N ASP A 59 -9.46 9.79 12.73
CA ASP A 59 -9.50 11.18 13.19
C ASP A 59 -8.22 11.93 12.73
N THR A 60 -8.36 12.74 11.71
CA THR A 60 -7.27 13.50 11.09
C THR A 60 -6.69 14.61 11.98
N THR A 61 -7.29 14.88 13.15
CA THR A 61 -6.74 15.83 14.14
C THR A 61 -5.62 15.22 14.98
N LYS A 62 -5.48 13.90 14.95
CA LYS A 62 -4.43 13.19 15.70
C LYS A 62 -3.05 13.51 15.13
N GLN A 63 -2.13 13.84 16.02
CA GLN A 63 -0.74 14.09 15.67
C GLN A 63 0.02 12.77 15.53
N VAL A 64 -0.05 12.15 14.35
CA VAL A 64 0.69 10.95 13.99
C VAL A 64 1.16 11.04 12.56
N LYS A 65 2.22 10.32 12.22
CA LYS A 65 2.62 10.08 10.83
C LYS A 65 1.81 8.92 10.28
N LEU A 66 1.45 8.99 9.00
CA LEU A 66 0.71 7.92 8.34
C LEU A 66 1.67 7.03 7.55
N GLY A 67 1.48 5.73 7.69
CA GLY A 67 2.05 4.70 6.87
C GLY A 67 0.96 3.83 6.25
N TYR A 68 1.30 3.15 5.17
CA TYR A 68 0.39 2.22 4.53
C TYR A 68 1.09 0.92 4.15
N TYR A 69 0.42 -0.20 4.40
CA TYR A 69 0.92 -1.54 4.12
C TYR A 69 0.13 -2.13 2.95
N MET A 70 0.82 -2.42 1.86
CA MET A 70 0.24 -3.04 0.67
C MET A 70 0.67 -4.50 0.57
N ASN A 71 -0.30 -5.39 0.34
CA ASN A 71 -0.03 -6.75 -0.11
C ASN A 71 -0.05 -6.75 -1.63
N LEU A 72 1.11 -6.93 -2.26
CA LEU A 72 1.20 -6.94 -3.73
C LEU A 72 0.80 -8.29 -4.34
N GLN A 73 0.59 -9.29 -3.51
CA GLN A 73 0.31 -10.66 -3.90
C GLN A 73 -1.15 -11.02 -3.61
N PHE A 74 -1.65 -12.03 -4.29
CA PHE A 74 -2.96 -12.59 -4.02
C PHE A 74 -2.98 -13.24 -2.64
N THR A 75 -3.83 -12.75 -1.72
CA THR A 75 -3.75 -13.09 -0.29
C THR A 75 -4.79 -14.09 0.19
N SER A 76 -5.80 -14.43 -0.61
CA SER A 76 -6.95 -15.17 -0.08
C SER A 76 -6.77 -16.69 -0.01
N THR A 77 -5.90 -17.28 -0.83
CA THR A 77 -5.75 -18.74 -0.88
C THR A 77 -4.39 -19.18 -1.42
N GLY A 78 -3.52 -19.72 -0.60
CA GLY A 78 -2.38 -20.51 -1.03
C GLY A 78 -1.13 -19.72 -1.39
N ALA A 79 -0.40 -20.16 -2.40
CA ALA A 79 0.91 -19.61 -2.76
C ALA A 79 0.80 -18.16 -3.23
N HIS A 80 1.37 -17.25 -2.48
CA HIS A 80 1.48 -15.83 -2.76
C HIS A 80 2.47 -15.55 -3.90
N LEU A 81 2.23 -16.11 -5.09
CA LEU A 81 3.17 -16.06 -6.21
C LEU A 81 2.73 -15.08 -7.31
N ALA A 82 1.43 -14.81 -7.41
CA ALA A 82 0.91 -13.95 -8.46
C ALA A 82 0.78 -12.51 -7.98
N PRO A 83 1.31 -11.53 -8.73
CA PRO A 83 0.98 -10.11 -8.52
C PRO A 83 -0.53 -9.91 -8.68
N ALA A 84 -1.18 -9.37 -7.67
CA ALA A 84 -2.61 -9.14 -7.66
C ALA A 84 -2.99 -7.68 -7.50
N GLU A 85 -2.06 -6.87 -7.01
CA GLU A 85 -2.25 -5.45 -6.78
C GLU A 85 -1.60 -4.63 -7.88
N GLY A 86 -2.38 -4.26 -8.88
CA GLY A 86 -1.90 -3.43 -9.98
C GLY A 86 -1.59 -1.99 -9.55
N PRO A 87 -0.71 -1.28 -10.28
CA PRO A 87 -0.30 0.08 -9.95
C PRO A 87 -1.46 1.08 -9.85
N TRP A 88 -2.53 0.90 -10.62
CA TRP A 88 -3.75 1.74 -10.55
C TRP A 88 -4.42 1.68 -9.20
N LYS A 89 -4.52 0.48 -8.64
CA LYS A 89 -5.14 0.23 -7.34
C LYS A 89 -4.25 0.76 -6.21
N MET A 90 -2.93 0.56 -6.34
CA MET A 90 -1.95 1.16 -5.44
C MET A 90 -2.05 2.69 -5.45
N GLU A 91 -2.13 3.31 -6.63
CA GLU A 91 -2.30 4.75 -6.79
C GLU A 91 -3.58 5.24 -6.11
N ALA A 92 -4.71 4.57 -6.34
CA ALA A 92 -5.98 4.92 -5.71
C ALA A 92 -5.89 4.87 -4.18
N ASN A 93 -5.31 3.81 -3.62
CA ASN A 93 -5.09 3.67 -2.18
C ASN A 93 -4.21 4.80 -1.62
N TYR A 94 -3.06 5.08 -2.23
CA TYR A 94 -2.13 6.09 -1.74
C TYR A 94 -2.69 7.51 -1.86
N ARG A 95 -3.45 7.80 -2.92
CA ARG A 95 -4.19 9.07 -3.02
C ARG A 95 -5.23 9.19 -1.92
N TYR A 96 -5.96 8.11 -1.62
CA TYR A 96 -6.92 8.11 -0.53
C TYR A 96 -6.25 8.35 0.82
N VAL A 97 -5.16 7.62 1.14
CA VAL A 97 -4.40 7.85 2.39
C VAL A 97 -3.96 9.31 2.51
N ASN A 98 -3.49 9.91 1.43
CA ASN A 98 -3.07 11.31 1.41
C ASN A 98 -4.21 12.30 1.66
N THR A 99 -5.47 11.92 1.47
CA THR A 99 -6.62 12.74 1.90
C THR A 99 -6.80 12.74 3.41
N ARG A 100 -6.29 11.72 4.10
CA ARG A 100 -6.37 11.58 5.57
C ARG A 100 -5.16 12.19 6.27
N GLY A 101 -4.06 12.39 5.54
CA GLY A 101 -2.81 12.97 6.00
C GLY A 101 -1.65 12.55 5.11
N PRO A 102 -0.48 13.21 5.20
CA PRO A 102 0.64 12.87 4.32
C PRO A 102 1.14 11.45 4.58
N LEU A 103 1.13 10.64 3.55
CA LEU A 103 1.74 9.31 3.57
C LEU A 103 3.25 9.45 3.65
N THR A 104 3.86 8.98 4.73
CA THR A 104 5.30 9.13 5.00
C THR A 104 6.06 7.81 4.99
N PHE A 105 5.34 6.69 4.95
CA PHE A 105 5.93 5.36 5.03
C PHE A 105 5.10 4.34 4.27
N SER A 106 5.76 3.49 3.50
CA SER A 106 5.14 2.36 2.81
C SER A 106 5.81 1.05 3.23
N VAL A 107 4.99 0.04 3.46
CA VAL A 107 5.40 -1.36 3.56
C VAL A 107 4.79 -2.10 2.39
N VAL A 108 5.58 -2.86 1.67
CA VAL A 108 5.09 -3.76 0.63
C VAL A 108 5.40 -5.20 1.02
N ASN A 109 4.39 -6.03 0.95
CA ASN A 109 4.51 -7.47 1.11
C ASN A 109 4.51 -8.10 -0.29
N ALA A 110 5.67 -8.61 -0.69
CA ALA A 110 5.89 -9.27 -1.98
C ALA A 110 6.42 -10.68 -1.73
N GLY A 111 5.88 -11.67 -2.43
CA GLY A 111 6.29 -13.07 -2.30
C GLY A 111 7.72 -13.31 -2.74
N ASN A 112 8.16 -12.59 -3.76
CA ASN A 112 9.55 -12.57 -4.22
C ASN A 112 9.83 -11.26 -4.98
N LEU A 113 11.09 -10.91 -5.16
CA LEU A 113 11.44 -9.65 -5.79
C LEU A 113 11.27 -9.69 -7.32
N ARG A 114 11.52 -10.81 -7.95
CA ARG A 114 11.56 -10.93 -9.41
C ARG A 114 10.21 -10.68 -10.05
N GLU A 115 9.16 -11.28 -9.51
CA GLU A 115 7.80 -11.21 -10.06
C GLU A 115 7.10 -9.87 -9.76
N PHE A 116 7.60 -9.12 -8.77
CA PHE A 116 6.98 -7.87 -8.28
C PHE A 116 7.80 -6.62 -8.59
N VAL A 117 8.75 -6.69 -9.54
CA VAL A 117 9.61 -5.54 -9.87
C VAL A 117 8.81 -4.34 -10.32
N MET A 118 7.75 -4.53 -11.10
CA MET A 118 6.92 -3.44 -11.60
C MET A 118 6.18 -2.75 -10.45
N GLU A 119 5.51 -3.50 -9.60
CA GLU A 119 4.73 -2.97 -8.46
C GLU A 119 5.65 -2.28 -7.44
N MET A 120 6.80 -2.87 -7.15
CA MET A 120 7.78 -2.23 -6.27
C MET A 120 8.34 -0.94 -6.87
N SER A 121 8.56 -0.90 -8.19
CA SER A 121 9.00 0.31 -8.90
C SER A 121 7.91 1.38 -8.87
N ALA A 122 6.65 0.99 -9.09
CA ALA A 122 5.50 1.87 -8.95
C ALA A 122 5.40 2.45 -7.53
N ASN A 123 5.49 1.58 -6.52
CA ASN A 123 5.51 2.01 -5.11
C ASN A 123 6.62 3.03 -4.83
N ALA A 124 7.82 2.77 -5.29
CA ALA A 124 8.95 3.68 -5.09
C ALA A 124 8.71 5.04 -5.76
N ARG A 125 8.17 5.07 -6.98
CA ARG A 125 7.81 6.30 -7.69
C ARG A 125 6.71 7.08 -6.97
N MET A 126 5.66 6.41 -6.50
CA MET A 126 4.56 7.01 -5.73
C MET A 126 5.07 7.62 -4.42
N MET A 127 5.93 6.91 -3.69
CA MET A 127 6.50 7.39 -2.44
C MET A 127 7.48 8.54 -2.65
N TRP A 128 8.15 8.60 -3.79
CA TRP A 128 9.06 9.70 -4.14
C TRP A 128 8.30 10.98 -4.47
N ASP A 129 7.32 10.90 -5.37
CA ASP A 129 6.49 12.05 -5.77
C ASP A 129 5.10 11.62 -6.21
N MET A 130 4.19 11.51 -5.23
CA MET A 130 2.80 11.15 -5.50
C MET A 130 2.04 12.17 -6.34
N LYS A 131 2.46 13.46 -6.31
CA LYS A 131 1.78 14.51 -7.07
C LYS A 131 2.06 14.39 -8.57
N ALA A 132 3.31 14.09 -8.92
CA ALA A 132 3.71 13.91 -10.32
C ALA A 132 3.41 12.48 -10.83
N TYR A 133 3.10 11.53 -9.96
CA TYR A 133 2.85 10.15 -10.36
C TYR A 133 1.54 10.01 -11.14
N ASN A 134 1.61 9.24 -12.22
CA ASN A 134 0.47 8.75 -13.00
C ASN A 134 0.78 7.33 -13.47
N THR A 135 -0.11 6.40 -13.20
CA THR A 135 0.12 4.97 -13.48
C THR A 135 0.31 4.69 -14.98
N ASP A 136 -0.47 5.32 -15.85
CA ASP A 136 -0.37 5.02 -17.29
C ASP A 136 0.97 5.48 -17.86
N SER A 137 1.42 6.68 -17.48
CA SER A 137 2.72 7.20 -17.86
C SER A 137 3.87 6.35 -17.28
N PHE A 138 3.76 5.98 -16.01
CA PHE A 138 4.72 5.09 -15.34
C PHE A 138 4.83 3.76 -16.08
N LEU A 139 3.72 3.16 -16.46
CA LEU A 139 3.70 1.85 -17.10
C LEU A 139 4.37 1.88 -18.48
N ILE A 140 4.13 2.93 -19.26
CA ILE A 140 4.81 3.13 -20.54
C ILE A 140 6.31 3.31 -20.34
N ASP A 141 6.74 4.11 -19.35
CA ASP A 141 8.16 4.31 -19.03
C ASP A 141 8.82 2.99 -18.60
N PHE A 142 8.17 2.24 -17.72
CA PHE A 142 8.62 0.94 -17.26
C PHE A 142 8.76 -0.04 -18.42
N CYS A 143 7.72 -0.18 -19.25
CA CYS A 143 7.75 -1.08 -20.39
C CYS A 143 8.80 -0.64 -21.44
N THR A 144 9.01 0.66 -21.62
CA THR A 144 10.08 1.16 -22.51
C THR A 144 11.45 0.72 -22.02
N GLN A 145 11.68 0.78 -20.70
CA GLN A 145 12.95 0.38 -20.08
C GLN A 145 13.23 -1.13 -20.23
N TYR A 146 12.20 -1.96 -20.06
CA TYR A 146 12.38 -3.42 -20.00
C TYR A 146 12.18 -4.13 -21.33
N PHE A 147 11.36 -3.60 -22.24
CA PHE A 147 10.97 -4.26 -23.49
C PHE A 147 11.36 -3.46 -24.75
N GLY A 148 11.89 -2.24 -24.58
CA GLY A 148 12.19 -1.36 -25.69
C GLY A 148 10.99 -0.52 -26.12
N LYS A 149 11.29 0.60 -26.79
CA LYS A 149 10.26 1.60 -27.17
C LYS A 149 9.23 1.03 -28.15
N GLU A 150 9.66 0.15 -29.04
CA GLU A 150 8.78 -0.49 -30.04
C GLU A 150 7.72 -1.41 -29.44
N HIS A 151 7.99 -2.00 -28.27
CA HIS A 151 7.08 -2.96 -27.61
C HIS A 151 6.38 -2.39 -26.39
N ALA A 152 6.74 -1.18 -25.99
CA ALA A 152 6.28 -0.60 -24.72
C ALA A 152 4.75 -0.52 -24.61
N ALA A 153 4.10 -0.06 -25.67
CA ALA A 153 2.65 0.12 -25.67
C ALA A 153 1.90 -1.23 -25.61
N GLU A 154 2.38 -2.23 -26.33
CA GLU A 154 1.81 -3.58 -26.32
C GLU A 154 2.01 -4.25 -24.95
N ALA A 155 3.22 -4.16 -24.39
CA ALA A 155 3.51 -4.69 -23.05
C ALA A 155 2.68 -4.00 -21.97
N ALA A 156 2.53 -2.68 -22.02
CA ALA A 156 1.68 -1.94 -21.10
C ALA A 156 0.22 -2.38 -21.17
N LYS A 157 -0.30 -2.62 -22.39
CA LYS A 157 -1.65 -3.16 -22.58
C LYS A 157 -1.80 -4.56 -21.97
N LEU A 158 -0.82 -5.44 -22.15
CA LEU A 158 -0.86 -6.78 -21.55
C LEU A 158 -0.88 -6.74 -20.02
N TYR A 159 -0.10 -5.86 -19.39
CA TYR A 159 -0.17 -5.64 -17.95
C TYR A 159 -1.54 -5.13 -17.51
N HIS A 160 -2.09 -4.16 -18.21
CA HIS A 160 -3.43 -3.65 -17.93
C HIS A 160 -4.49 -4.76 -18.00
N ASP A 161 -4.49 -5.55 -19.10
CA ASP A 161 -5.45 -6.65 -19.29
C ASP A 161 -5.28 -7.74 -18.22
N TYR A 162 -4.04 -8.04 -17.82
CA TYR A 162 -3.74 -8.97 -16.73
C TYR A 162 -4.41 -8.53 -15.42
N TYR A 163 -4.18 -7.29 -14.99
CA TYR A 163 -4.78 -6.81 -13.73
C TYR A 163 -6.29 -6.68 -13.78
N LEU A 164 -6.86 -6.31 -14.94
CA LEU A 164 -8.31 -6.32 -15.12
C LEU A 164 -8.89 -7.72 -14.97
N SER A 165 -8.22 -8.76 -15.47
CA SER A 165 -8.70 -10.14 -15.34
C SER A 165 -8.75 -10.61 -13.89
N LEU A 166 -7.88 -10.11 -13.02
CA LEU A 166 -7.83 -10.47 -11.60
C LEU A 166 -9.00 -9.90 -10.78
N ILE A 167 -9.62 -8.80 -11.22
CA ILE A 167 -10.79 -8.22 -10.54
C ILE A 167 -11.93 -9.24 -10.48
N HIS A 168 -12.10 -10.05 -11.51
CA HIS A 168 -13.16 -11.07 -11.57
C HIS A 168 -12.83 -12.35 -10.80
N ILE A 169 -11.57 -12.61 -10.47
CA ILE A 169 -11.15 -13.82 -9.74
C ILE A 169 -11.31 -13.63 -8.23
N SER A 170 -11.26 -12.40 -7.74
CA SER A 170 -11.33 -12.09 -6.32
C SER A 170 -12.74 -12.04 -5.73
N GLU A 171 -13.79 -12.10 -6.56
CA GLU A 171 -15.17 -12.17 -6.09
C GLU A 171 -15.62 -13.64 -5.98
N PRO A 172 -15.84 -14.18 -4.77
CA PRO A 172 -16.49 -15.46 -4.65
C PRO A 172 -17.96 -15.31 -5.08
N THR A 173 -18.35 -16.09 -6.05
CA THR A 173 -19.76 -16.33 -6.42
C THR A 173 -20.52 -16.90 -5.24
#